data_60b0e12316f81e2aa4c8dcb072dc9d98
#
_entry.id   60b0e12316f81e2aa4c8dcb072dc9d98
#
_cell.length_a   1.000
_cell.length_b   1.000
_cell.length_c   1.000
_cell.angle_alpha   90.00
_cell.angle_beta   90.00
_cell.angle_gamma   90.00
#
_symmetry.space_group_name_H-M   'P 1'
#
loop_
_entity.id
_entity.type
_entity.pdbx_description
1 polymer ?
#
loop_
_entity_poly.entity_id
_entity_poly.type
_entity_poly.pdbx_seq_one_letter_code
_entity_poly.pdbx_strand_id
1 'polypeptide(L)'
;MTKKCSGCGVLLQNDNIDKEGYVDDLNKDICERCFKLKYYGEYKEVTLDNKDYQNILNSIPKDSLVVYLTSLLSLNLDIINNFNNVIIVLTKKDLLPKSVKDYKLIDYVSKRVNNYLDIEVISSVKNYNLDSLMNKIKKYSNNKEVYFIGNTNSGKSTLINKIIKNYSEKDIEVTTSIYPSTTLNKIEIDLEGIHIMDTPGLISEGSIINKLDLKEIKRITPKKEIKPRS
;
A
#
# COMPACT_ATOMS: atom_id res chain seq x y z
N MET A 1 -24.97 20.18 -8.59
CA MET A 1 -24.92 19.40 -7.32
C MET A 1 -23.67 18.52 -7.40
N THR A 2 -22.79 18.64 -6.43
CA THR A 2 -21.58 17.82 -6.37
C THR A 2 -21.96 16.42 -5.87
N LYS A 3 -21.82 15.41 -6.73
CA LYS A 3 -22.15 14.02 -6.45
C LYS A 3 -20.96 13.32 -5.78
N LYS A 4 -21.24 12.46 -4.80
CA LYS A 4 -20.20 11.65 -4.13
C LYS A 4 -20.18 10.24 -4.71
N CYS A 5 -18.98 9.66 -4.78
CA CYS A 5 -18.81 8.27 -5.16
C CYS A 5 -19.48 7.35 -4.13
N SER A 6 -20.36 6.44 -4.57
CA SER A 6 -21.05 5.48 -3.70
C SER A 6 -20.08 4.44 -3.09
N GLY A 7 -18.88 4.29 -3.65
CA GLY A 7 -17.86 3.41 -3.14
C GLY A 7 -16.99 4.08 -2.06
N CYS A 8 -16.23 5.12 -2.38
CA CYS A 8 -15.25 5.73 -1.45
C CYS A 8 -15.67 7.09 -0.87
N GLY A 9 -16.88 7.61 -1.21
CA GLY A 9 -17.42 8.87 -0.67
C GLY A 9 -16.77 10.16 -1.16
N VAL A 10 -15.71 10.08 -1.94
CA VAL A 10 -15.04 11.24 -2.52
C VAL A 10 -15.95 11.92 -3.53
N LEU A 11 -15.84 13.25 -3.64
CA LEU A 11 -16.56 14.01 -4.68
C LEU A 11 -16.15 13.52 -6.06
N LEU A 12 -17.15 13.23 -6.91
CA LEU A 12 -16.91 12.86 -8.29
C LEU A 12 -16.44 14.08 -9.09
N GLN A 13 -15.44 13.88 -9.92
CA GLN A 13 -14.87 14.88 -10.82
C GLN A 13 -14.44 14.24 -12.14
N ASN A 14 -14.43 15.01 -13.23
CA ASN A 14 -13.99 14.57 -14.55
C ASN A 14 -12.81 15.38 -15.09
N ASP A 15 -12.20 16.22 -14.24
CA ASP A 15 -11.14 17.14 -14.64
C ASP A 15 -9.77 16.47 -14.72
N ASN A 16 -9.50 15.49 -13.82
CA ASN A 16 -8.17 14.87 -13.73
C ASN A 16 -8.26 13.37 -13.40
N ILE A 17 -7.83 12.54 -14.36
CA ILE A 17 -7.84 11.07 -14.27
C ILE A 17 -6.94 10.51 -13.16
N ASP A 18 -5.93 11.26 -12.74
CA ASP A 18 -4.98 10.83 -11.71
C ASP A 18 -5.40 11.25 -10.30
N LYS A 19 -6.44 12.10 -10.19
CA LYS A 19 -7.02 12.51 -8.90
C LYS A 19 -8.14 11.59 -8.46
N GLU A 20 -8.43 11.67 -7.17
CA GLU A 20 -9.55 10.97 -6.54
C GLU A 20 -10.89 11.37 -7.16
N GLY A 21 -11.83 10.43 -7.13
CA GLY A 21 -13.19 10.69 -7.58
C GLY A 21 -13.35 10.76 -9.10
N TYR A 22 -12.30 10.46 -9.87
CA TYR A 22 -12.39 10.57 -11.33
C TYR A 22 -13.45 9.64 -11.92
N VAL A 23 -14.25 10.22 -12.80
CA VAL A 23 -15.21 9.56 -13.68
C VAL A 23 -15.12 10.20 -15.06
N ASP A 24 -15.31 9.43 -16.11
CA ASP A 24 -15.42 9.94 -17.48
C ASP A 24 -16.76 10.67 -17.72
N ASP A 25 -17.80 10.30 -16.92
CA ASP A 25 -19.12 10.92 -16.93
C ASP A 25 -19.61 11.15 -15.48
N LEU A 26 -19.92 12.42 -15.13
CA LEU A 26 -20.42 12.82 -13.80
C LEU A 26 -21.79 12.23 -13.43
N ASN A 27 -22.50 11.63 -14.39
CA ASN A 27 -23.73 10.89 -14.10
C ASN A 27 -23.48 9.55 -13.42
N LYS A 28 -22.26 9.01 -13.47
CA LYS A 28 -21.88 7.77 -12.77
C LYS A 28 -21.98 7.91 -11.26
N ASP A 29 -22.26 6.79 -10.60
CA ASP A 29 -22.38 6.73 -9.12
C ASP A 29 -21.08 6.31 -8.45
N ILE A 30 -20.13 5.74 -9.20
CA ILE A 30 -18.91 5.15 -8.68
C ILE A 30 -17.70 5.66 -9.47
N CYS A 31 -16.64 6.07 -8.76
CA CYS A 31 -15.41 6.54 -9.42
C CYS A 31 -14.65 5.36 -10.09
N GLU A 32 -13.80 5.69 -11.07
CA GLU A 32 -13.05 4.69 -11.85
C GLU A 32 -12.24 3.75 -10.96
N ARG A 33 -11.61 4.27 -9.90
CA ARG A 33 -10.85 3.47 -8.92
C ARG A 33 -11.71 2.42 -8.24
N CYS A 34 -12.84 2.84 -7.67
CA CYS A 34 -13.77 1.93 -7.01
C CYS A 34 -14.42 0.95 -7.98
N PHE A 35 -14.70 1.39 -9.20
CA PHE A 35 -15.22 0.52 -10.25
C PHE A 35 -14.20 -0.58 -10.61
N LYS A 36 -12.95 -0.22 -10.86
CA LYS A 36 -11.89 -1.19 -11.17
C LYS A 36 -11.65 -2.16 -10.02
N LEU A 37 -11.64 -1.66 -8.78
CA LEU A 37 -11.48 -2.51 -7.61
C LEU A 37 -12.65 -3.52 -7.48
N LYS A 38 -13.90 -3.04 -7.60
CA LYS A 38 -15.09 -3.87 -7.42
C LYS A 38 -15.28 -4.93 -8.52
N TYR A 39 -15.04 -4.56 -9.78
CA TYR A 39 -15.38 -5.44 -10.92
C TYR A 39 -14.18 -6.17 -11.51
N TYR A 40 -12.97 -5.68 -11.30
CA TYR A 40 -11.75 -6.29 -11.86
C TYR A 40 -10.74 -6.68 -10.78
N GLY A 41 -11.00 -6.37 -9.50
CA GLY A 41 -10.04 -6.59 -8.42
C GLY A 41 -8.75 -5.77 -8.58
N GLU A 42 -8.79 -4.69 -9.37
CA GLU A 42 -7.64 -3.83 -9.63
C GLU A 42 -7.65 -2.64 -8.68
N TYR A 43 -6.64 -2.57 -7.82
CA TYR A 43 -6.44 -1.47 -6.90
C TYR A 43 -5.48 -0.41 -7.49
N LYS A 44 -5.88 0.87 -7.46
CA LYS A 44 -5.04 2.03 -7.81
C LYS A 44 -4.82 2.91 -6.58
N GLU A 45 -3.56 3.07 -6.18
CA GLU A 45 -3.15 3.91 -5.05
C GLU A 45 -3.44 5.40 -5.32
N VAL A 46 -3.83 6.10 -4.26
CA VAL A 46 -3.92 7.57 -4.23
C VAL A 46 -2.74 8.11 -3.44
N THR A 47 -2.18 9.21 -3.89
CA THR A 47 -1.08 9.90 -3.22
C THR A 47 -1.61 11.16 -2.55
N LEU A 48 -1.16 11.43 -1.33
CA LEU A 48 -1.50 12.62 -0.56
C LEU A 48 -0.27 13.47 -0.28
N ASP A 49 -0.48 14.74 0.01
CA ASP A 49 0.56 15.59 0.54
C ASP A 49 0.94 15.21 1.98
N ASN A 50 2.03 15.79 2.51
CA ASN A 50 2.55 15.41 3.81
C ASN A 50 1.62 15.75 4.98
N LYS A 51 0.83 16.83 4.91
CA LYS A 51 -0.08 17.22 6.00
C LYS A 51 -1.24 16.24 6.12
N ASP A 52 -1.87 15.92 5.01
CA ASP A 52 -2.98 14.98 4.98
C ASP A 52 -2.52 13.58 5.38
N TYR A 53 -1.31 13.19 4.98
CA TYR A 53 -0.73 11.92 5.38
C TYR A 53 -0.46 11.82 6.89
N GLN A 54 0.07 12.88 7.53
CA GLN A 54 0.24 12.90 8.99
C GLN A 54 -1.09 12.77 9.73
N ASN A 55 -2.14 13.40 9.22
CA ASN A 55 -3.49 13.25 9.78
C ASN A 55 -3.96 11.79 9.70
N ILE A 56 -3.64 11.09 8.60
CA ILE A 56 -3.93 9.65 8.45
C ILE A 56 -3.16 8.84 9.48
N LEU A 57 -1.85 9.03 9.60
CA LEU A 57 -1.03 8.29 10.55
C LEU A 57 -1.54 8.47 11.99
N ASN A 58 -1.91 9.70 12.35
CA ASN A 58 -2.44 10.02 13.67
C ASN A 58 -3.84 9.42 13.94
N SER A 59 -4.59 9.10 12.89
CA SER A 59 -5.92 8.50 13.01
C SER A 59 -5.91 6.97 13.15
N ILE A 60 -4.75 6.33 12.96
CA ILE A 60 -4.62 4.87 13.10
C ILE A 60 -4.67 4.52 14.59
N PRO A 61 -5.58 3.62 15.00
CA PRO A 61 -5.65 3.19 16.39
C PRO A 61 -4.32 2.58 16.84
N LYS A 62 -3.86 2.94 18.04
CA LYS A 62 -2.54 2.51 18.57
C LYS A 62 -2.38 1.00 18.75
N ASP A 63 -3.48 0.30 18.85
CA ASP A 63 -3.53 -1.15 19.03
C ASP A 63 -3.73 -1.94 17.72
N SER A 64 -3.91 -1.24 16.59
CA SER A 64 -3.99 -1.84 15.26
C SER A 64 -2.66 -2.43 14.83
N LEU A 65 -2.71 -3.44 13.95
CA LEU A 65 -1.52 -3.95 13.28
C LEU A 65 -1.18 -3.05 12.09
N VAL A 66 0.05 -2.61 12.02
CA VAL A 66 0.59 -1.85 10.89
C VAL A 66 1.51 -2.73 10.06
N VAL A 67 1.20 -2.88 8.78
CA VAL A 67 2.06 -3.50 7.77
C VAL A 67 2.75 -2.37 7.01
N TYR A 68 3.99 -2.08 7.38
CA TYR A 68 4.76 -0.98 6.79
C TYR A 68 5.61 -1.45 5.63
N LEU A 69 5.27 -0.99 4.43
CA LEU A 69 5.96 -1.33 3.20
C LEU A 69 7.05 -0.32 2.85
N THR A 70 8.26 -0.79 2.67
CA THR A 70 9.37 0.00 2.16
C THR A 70 10.12 -0.75 1.06
N SER A 71 10.51 -0.01 0.00
CA SER A 71 11.25 -0.61 -1.12
C SER A 71 12.71 -0.79 -0.77
N LEU A 72 13.27 -1.95 -1.08
CA LEU A 72 14.73 -2.19 -0.95
C LEU A 72 15.59 -1.25 -1.81
N LEU A 73 15.00 -0.57 -2.80
CA LEU A 73 15.70 0.43 -3.62
C LEU A 73 15.62 1.85 -3.05
N SER A 74 14.69 2.10 -2.12
CA SER A 74 14.48 3.40 -1.47
C SER A 74 14.01 3.16 -0.04
N LEU A 75 14.91 2.59 0.76
CA LEU A 75 14.62 2.24 2.15
C LEU A 75 14.38 3.50 2.98
N ASN A 76 13.20 3.58 3.60
CA ASN A 76 12.86 4.60 4.57
C ASN A 76 12.29 3.90 5.81
N LEU A 77 12.78 4.24 6.99
CA LEU A 77 12.41 3.62 8.25
C LEU A 77 11.89 4.65 9.28
N ASP A 78 11.79 5.92 8.91
CA ASP A 78 11.51 7.03 9.83
C ASP A 78 10.13 6.93 10.49
N ILE A 79 9.15 6.40 9.76
CA ILE A 79 7.76 6.36 10.19
C ILE A 79 7.50 5.26 11.24
N ILE A 80 8.36 4.25 11.31
CA ILE A 80 8.13 3.04 12.13
C ILE A 80 7.94 3.38 13.61
N ASN A 81 8.65 4.38 14.11
CA ASN A 81 8.60 4.79 15.52
C ASN A 81 7.25 5.38 15.96
N ASN A 82 6.36 5.68 15.02
CA ASN A 82 5.02 6.19 15.32
C ASN A 82 4.03 5.09 15.75
N PHE A 83 4.40 3.82 15.61
CA PHE A 83 3.50 2.67 15.81
C PHE A 83 4.09 1.65 16.79
N ASN A 84 3.19 0.97 17.53
CA ASN A 84 3.59 -0.04 18.51
C ASN A 84 3.63 -1.45 17.89
N ASN A 85 2.72 -1.76 16.98
CA ASN A 85 2.54 -3.09 16.39
C ASN A 85 2.87 -3.04 14.89
N VAL A 86 4.13 -3.22 14.51
CA VAL A 86 4.57 -3.07 13.13
C VAL A 86 5.19 -4.35 12.58
N ILE A 87 4.72 -4.80 11.44
CA ILE A 87 5.45 -5.72 10.56
C ILE A 87 6.12 -4.89 9.47
N ILE A 88 7.43 -4.95 9.37
CA ILE A 88 8.19 -4.27 8.32
C ILE A 88 8.29 -5.17 7.10
N VAL A 89 7.83 -4.68 5.95
CA VAL A 89 7.84 -5.44 4.69
C VAL A 89 8.82 -4.80 3.71
N LEU A 90 9.90 -5.52 3.45
CA LEU A 90 10.93 -5.12 2.50
C LEU A 90 10.54 -5.64 1.12
N THR A 91 10.11 -4.75 0.24
CA THR A 91 9.54 -5.09 -1.06
C THR A 91 10.58 -5.08 -2.18
N LYS A 92 10.20 -5.60 -3.36
CA LYS A 92 10.99 -5.58 -4.59
C LYS A 92 12.28 -6.41 -4.51
N LYS A 93 12.25 -7.54 -3.79
CA LYS A 93 13.38 -8.47 -3.72
C LYS A 93 13.83 -8.97 -5.10
N ASP A 94 12.93 -9.07 -6.04
CA ASP A 94 13.19 -9.49 -7.43
C ASP A 94 14.12 -8.54 -8.21
N LEU A 95 14.29 -7.31 -7.74
CA LEU A 95 15.19 -6.32 -8.35
C LEU A 95 16.62 -6.38 -7.81
N LEU A 96 16.84 -7.05 -6.69
CA LEU A 96 18.17 -7.24 -6.13
C LEU A 96 18.87 -8.46 -6.75
N PRO A 97 20.22 -8.47 -6.80
CA PRO A 97 20.97 -9.65 -7.20
C PRO A 97 20.58 -10.89 -6.38
N LYS A 98 20.48 -12.05 -7.02
CA LYS A 98 20.13 -13.33 -6.37
C LYS A 98 21.09 -13.73 -5.25
N SER A 99 22.33 -13.23 -5.27
CA SER A 99 23.33 -13.43 -4.23
C SER A 99 22.98 -12.72 -2.91
N VAL A 100 22.12 -11.70 -2.94
CA VAL A 100 21.69 -10.99 -1.73
C VAL A 100 20.71 -11.87 -0.96
N LYS A 101 21.09 -12.32 0.20
CA LYS A 101 20.30 -13.20 1.08
C LYS A 101 19.39 -12.39 1.98
N ASP A 102 18.17 -12.89 2.23
CA ASP A 102 17.15 -12.21 3.03
C ASP A 102 17.61 -11.93 4.46
N TYR A 103 18.29 -12.89 5.10
CA TYR A 103 18.78 -12.68 6.45
C TYR A 103 19.73 -11.48 6.58
N LYS A 104 20.51 -11.14 5.53
CA LYS A 104 21.37 -9.95 5.54
C LYS A 104 20.56 -8.65 5.46
N LEU A 105 19.45 -8.68 4.72
CA LEU A 105 18.53 -7.54 4.63
C LEU A 105 17.78 -7.33 5.95
N ILE A 106 17.32 -8.43 6.54
CA ILE A 106 16.65 -8.42 7.86
C ILE A 106 17.61 -7.92 8.95
N ASP A 107 18.83 -8.44 9.01
CA ASP A 107 19.86 -8.00 9.96
C ASP A 107 20.21 -6.52 9.78
N TYR A 108 20.30 -6.06 8.53
CA TYR A 108 20.56 -4.65 8.23
C TYR A 108 19.46 -3.73 8.77
N VAL A 109 18.18 -4.11 8.62
CA VAL A 109 17.03 -3.32 9.08
C VAL A 109 16.88 -3.44 10.58
N SER A 110 16.97 -4.64 11.16
CA SER A 110 16.82 -4.87 12.59
C SER A 110 17.79 -4.09 13.47
N LYS A 111 18.98 -3.78 12.95
CA LYS A 111 19.98 -2.94 13.63
C LYS A 111 19.64 -1.43 13.61
N ARG A 112 18.63 -1.01 12.85
CA ARG A 112 18.26 0.40 12.65
C ARG A 112 16.90 0.77 13.23
N VAL A 113 16.13 -0.23 13.63
CA VAL A 113 14.78 -0.04 14.20
C VAL A 113 14.66 -0.88 15.47
N ASN A 114 14.05 -0.29 16.50
CA ASN A 114 13.92 -0.94 17.80
C ASN A 114 12.49 -1.43 18.08
N ASN A 115 11.50 -0.93 17.35
CA ASN A 115 10.10 -1.21 17.59
C ASN A 115 9.45 -1.86 16.37
N TYR A 116 9.42 -3.20 16.33
CA TYR A 116 8.75 -3.99 15.30
C TYR A 116 8.39 -5.38 15.84
N LEU A 117 7.35 -5.98 15.30
CA LEU A 117 6.94 -7.35 15.61
C LEU A 117 7.70 -8.37 14.76
N ASP A 118 7.88 -8.04 13.49
CA ASP A 118 8.54 -8.93 12.53
C ASP A 118 9.05 -8.15 11.30
N ILE A 119 9.95 -8.76 10.54
CA ILE A 119 10.45 -8.24 9.27
C ILE A 119 10.27 -9.32 8.21
N GLU A 120 9.70 -8.96 7.04
CA GLU A 120 9.55 -9.89 5.94
C GLU A 120 10.13 -9.30 4.64
N VAL A 121 10.81 -10.13 3.86
CA VAL A 121 11.37 -9.76 2.55
C VAL A 121 10.54 -10.40 1.47
N ILE A 122 9.93 -9.61 0.60
CA ILE A 122 8.99 -10.09 -0.41
C ILE A 122 9.30 -9.63 -1.83
N SER A 123 8.75 -10.37 -2.79
CA SER A 123 8.47 -9.89 -4.14
C SER A 123 7.03 -10.21 -4.53
N SER A 124 6.19 -9.18 -4.61
CA SER A 124 4.82 -9.34 -5.08
C SER A 124 4.74 -9.83 -6.52
N VAL A 125 5.68 -9.39 -7.37
CA VAL A 125 5.75 -9.80 -8.79
C VAL A 125 6.07 -11.29 -8.94
N LYS A 126 6.92 -11.82 -8.07
CA LYS A 126 7.38 -13.23 -8.12
C LYS A 126 6.65 -14.16 -7.14
N ASN A 127 5.63 -13.69 -6.43
CA ASN A 127 4.97 -14.45 -5.34
C ASN A 127 5.94 -14.94 -4.27
N TYR A 128 7.03 -14.21 -4.03
CA TYR A 128 8.04 -14.61 -3.09
C TYR A 128 7.67 -14.18 -1.67
N ASN A 129 7.63 -15.12 -0.73
CA ASN A 129 7.31 -14.97 0.69
C ASN A 129 5.94 -14.35 1.00
N LEU A 130 4.96 -14.40 0.07
CA LEU A 130 3.64 -13.83 0.33
C LEU A 130 2.85 -14.66 1.35
N ASP A 131 2.92 -16.00 1.28
CA ASP A 131 2.27 -16.86 2.27
C ASP A 131 2.86 -16.66 3.67
N SER A 132 4.19 -16.49 3.76
CA SER A 132 4.88 -16.15 5.01
C SER A 132 4.36 -14.84 5.59
N LEU A 133 4.25 -13.79 4.75
CA LEU A 133 3.69 -12.51 5.15
C LEU A 133 2.24 -12.64 5.65
N MET A 134 1.37 -13.35 4.91
CA MET A 134 -0.03 -13.54 5.29
C MET A 134 -0.16 -14.30 6.63
N ASN A 135 0.66 -15.33 6.84
CA ASN A 135 0.69 -16.05 8.11
C ASN A 135 1.13 -15.13 9.29
N LYS A 136 2.11 -14.25 9.08
CA LYS A 136 2.52 -13.25 10.08
C LYS A 136 1.39 -12.25 10.35
N ILE A 137 0.71 -11.76 9.32
CA ILE A 137 -0.43 -10.86 9.47
C ILE A 137 -1.54 -11.55 10.28
N LYS A 138 -1.94 -12.79 9.93
CA LYS A 138 -2.92 -13.57 10.70
C LYS A 138 -2.50 -13.73 12.16
N LYS A 139 -1.24 -14.07 12.40
CA LYS A 139 -0.70 -14.27 13.76
C LYS A 139 -0.79 -13.00 14.62
N TYR A 140 -0.50 -11.84 14.06
CA TYR A 140 -0.36 -10.59 14.84
C TYR A 140 -1.60 -9.70 14.80
N SER A 141 -2.53 -9.91 13.87
CA SER A 141 -3.75 -9.07 13.76
C SER A 141 -4.70 -9.24 14.94
N ASN A 142 -4.78 -10.46 15.52
CA ASN A 142 -5.74 -10.75 16.61
C ASN A 142 -7.16 -10.27 16.31
N ASN A 143 -7.65 -10.46 15.10
CA ASN A 143 -8.95 -9.97 14.61
C ASN A 143 -9.12 -8.44 14.63
N LYS A 144 -8.02 -7.68 14.70
CA LYS A 144 -8.03 -6.22 14.61
C LYS A 144 -7.79 -5.78 13.17
N GLU A 145 -8.10 -4.52 12.90
CA GLU A 145 -7.80 -3.89 11.61
C GLU A 145 -6.31 -3.89 11.32
N VAL A 146 -5.95 -4.16 10.08
CA VAL A 146 -4.58 -4.23 9.58
C VAL A 146 -4.34 -3.08 8.59
N TYR A 147 -3.54 -2.12 8.99
CA TYR A 147 -3.25 -0.93 8.18
C TYR A 147 -2.03 -1.13 7.29
N PHE A 148 -2.24 -1.06 5.97
CA PHE A 148 -1.14 -1.09 5.01
C PHE A 148 -0.65 0.33 4.74
N ILE A 149 0.59 0.60 5.13
CA ILE A 149 1.22 1.92 5.05
C ILE A 149 2.50 1.82 4.20
N GLY A 150 2.81 2.84 3.46
CA GLY A 150 4.07 2.89 2.71
C GLY A 150 4.18 4.12 1.83
N ASN A 151 5.41 4.45 1.47
CA ASN A 151 5.68 5.53 0.54
C ASN A 151 5.19 5.20 -0.86
N THR A 152 4.94 6.22 -1.66
CA THR A 152 4.69 6.05 -3.10
C THR A 152 5.81 5.21 -3.72
N ASN A 153 5.42 4.27 -4.58
CA ASN A 153 6.32 3.27 -5.17
C ASN A 153 6.95 2.27 -4.18
N SER A 154 6.50 2.17 -2.94
CA SER A 154 6.91 1.09 -2.03
C SER A 154 6.47 -0.31 -2.51
N GLY A 155 5.53 -0.39 -3.45
CA GLY A 155 4.96 -1.65 -3.94
C GLY A 155 3.65 -2.04 -3.24
N LYS A 156 3.03 -1.12 -2.47
CA LYS A 156 1.80 -1.35 -1.70
C LYS A 156 0.64 -1.81 -2.59
N SER A 157 0.29 -1.06 -3.64
CA SER A 157 -0.78 -1.43 -4.58
C SER A 157 -0.51 -2.76 -5.28
N THR A 158 0.76 -3.01 -5.65
CA THR A 158 1.15 -4.29 -6.26
C THR A 158 0.96 -5.45 -5.29
N LEU A 159 1.30 -5.26 -4.00
CA LEU A 159 1.10 -6.28 -2.98
C LEU A 159 -0.39 -6.53 -2.74
N ILE A 160 -1.18 -5.49 -2.54
CA ILE A 160 -2.63 -5.59 -2.30
C ILE A 160 -3.32 -6.33 -3.46
N ASN A 161 -3.06 -5.91 -4.71
CA ASN A 161 -3.59 -6.61 -5.89
C ASN A 161 -3.18 -8.09 -5.93
N LYS A 162 -1.95 -8.39 -5.50
CA LYS A 162 -1.46 -9.76 -5.47
C LYS A 162 -2.10 -10.58 -4.37
N ILE A 163 -2.30 -9.99 -3.20
CA ILE A 163 -3.03 -10.61 -2.08
C ILE A 163 -4.47 -10.91 -2.50
N ILE A 164 -5.18 -9.92 -3.05
CA ILE A 164 -6.53 -10.10 -3.57
C ILE A 164 -6.56 -11.28 -4.56
N LYS A 165 -5.68 -11.28 -5.54
CA LYS A 165 -5.65 -12.33 -6.58
C LYS A 165 -5.37 -13.73 -6.03
N ASN A 166 -4.50 -13.85 -5.03
CA ASN A 166 -4.06 -15.16 -4.51
C ASN A 166 -4.99 -15.74 -3.43
N TYR A 167 -5.60 -14.87 -2.62
CA TYR A 167 -6.29 -15.27 -1.38
C TYR A 167 -7.78 -14.91 -1.35
N SER A 168 -8.29 -14.25 -2.40
CA SER A 168 -9.73 -14.07 -2.49
C SER A 168 -10.39 -15.28 -3.12
N GLU A 169 -11.34 -15.83 -2.43
CA GLU A 169 -12.36 -16.70 -3.04
C GLU A 169 -13.28 -15.84 -3.94
N LYS A 170 -14.01 -16.46 -4.88
CA LYS A 170 -14.74 -15.78 -5.96
C LYS A 170 -15.79 -14.75 -5.53
N ASP A 171 -16.09 -14.62 -4.25
CA ASP A 171 -17.06 -13.69 -3.68
C ASP A 171 -16.41 -12.72 -2.69
N ILE A 172 -15.51 -11.85 -3.21
CA ILE A 172 -15.00 -10.74 -2.39
C ILE A 172 -16.13 -9.73 -2.23
N GLU A 173 -16.65 -9.56 -1.04
CA GLU A 173 -17.25 -8.30 -0.64
C GLU A 173 -16.12 -7.28 -0.39
N VAL A 174 -15.66 -6.63 -1.46
CA VAL A 174 -14.89 -5.39 -1.31
C VAL A 174 -15.88 -4.33 -0.87
N THR A 175 -16.11 -4.27 0.41
CA THR A 175 -16.93 -3.21 1.00
C THR A 175 -16.06 -1.97 1.09
N THR A 176 -16.30 -1.02 0.20
CA THR A 176 -15.80 0.33 0.37
C THR A 176 -16.66 0.99 1.45
N SER A 177 -16.25 0.85 2.70
CA SER A 177 -16.95 1.46 3.82
C SER A 177 -16.55 2.94 3.90
N ILE A 178 -17.57 3.79 3.81
CA ILE A 178 -17.44 5.22 4.05
C ILE A 178 -17.85 5.46 5.49
N TYR A 179 -16.88 5.62 6.38
CA TYR A 179 -17.18 6.22 7.67
C TYR A 179 -17.33 7.75 7.47
N PRO A 180 -18.52 8.32 7.72
CA PRO A 180 -18.80 9.75 7.46
C PRO A 180 -17.99 10.72 8.32
N SER A 181 -17.24 10.24 9.30
CA SER A 181 -16.57 11.06 10.31
C SER A 181 -15.06 11.25 10.11
N THR A 182 -14.46 10.66 9.08
CA THR A 182 -13.04 10.85 8.82
C THR A 182 -12.81 11.22 7.35
N THR A 183 -12.14 12.33 7.10
CA THR A 183 -11.65 12.82 5.82
C THR A 183 -10.64 11.88 5.13
N LEU A 184 -10.67 10.58 5.43
CA LEU A 184 -9.65 9.62 5.05
C LEU A 184 -10.22 8.62 4.06
N ASN A 185 -9.70 8.65 2.85
CA ASN A 185 -10.00 7.70 1.78
C ASN A 185 -9.36 6.33 2.07
N LYS A 186 -9.89 5.62 3.05
CA LYS A 186 -9.49 4.25 3.36
C LYS A 186 -10.29 3.29 2.49
N ILE A 187 -9.62 2.30 1.92
CA ILE A 187 -10.28 1.17 1.27
C ILE A 187 -10.18 -0.01 2.21
N GLU A 188 -11.31 -0.60 2.51
CA GLU A 188 -11.42 -1.79 3.34
C GLU A 188 -11.49 -3.02 2.42
N ILE A 189 -10.66 -4.02 2.71
CA ILE A 189 -10.62 -5.29 2.00
C ILE A 189 -10.71 -6.39 3.05
N ASP A 190 -11.75 -7.19 2.96
CA ASP A 190 -11.94 -8.34 3.84
C ASP A 190 -11.43 -9.60 3.16
N LEU A 191 -10.43 -10.24 3.75
CA LEU A 191 -9.79 -11.42 3.20
C LEU A 191 -9.59 -12.46 4.30
N GLU A 192 -10.32 -13.57 4.22
CA GLU A 192 -10.16 -14.70 5.15
C GLU A 192 -10.18 -14.28 6.64
N GLY A 193 -11.04 -13.30 6.99
CA GLY A 193 -11.12 -12.75 8.35
C GLY A 193 -10.02 -11.75 8.71
N ILE A 194 -9.26 -11.26 7.74
CA ILE A 194 -8.31 -10.16 7.91
C ILE A 194 -8.95 -8.91 7.32
N HIS A 195 -9.18 -7.91 8.17
CA HIS A 195 -9.69 -6.60 7.76
C HIS A 195 -8.55 -5.68 7.38
N ILE A 196 -8.26 -5.58 6.08
CA ILE A 196 -7.17 -4.75 5.55
C ILE A 196 -7.70 -3.35 5.30
N MET A 197 -7.04 -2.37 5.93
CA MET A 197 -7.26 -0.94 5.75
C MET A 197 -6.12 -0.39 4.89
N ASP A 198 -6.42 -0.08 3.64
CA ASP A 198 -5.44 0.57 2.78
C ASP A 198 -5.38 2.08 3.02
N THR A 199 -4.18 2.61 3.16
CA THR A 199 -3.95 4.06 3.27
C THR A 199 -3.35 4.60 1.98
N PRO A 200 -3.64 5.87 1.62
CA PRO A 200 -2.95 6.52 0.53
C PRO A 200 -1.42 6.47 0.67
N GLY A 201 -0.70 6.48 -0.44
CA GLY A 201 0.77 6.48 -0.42
C GLY A 201 1.35 7.83 0.00
N LEU A 202 2.41 7.80 0.83
CA LEU A 202 3.16 8.99 1.20
C LEU A 202 4.07 9.43 0.05
N ILE A 203 4.02 10.69 -0.30
CA ILE A 203 5.03 11.33 -1.15
C ILE A 203 6.16 11.82 -0.25
N SER A 204 7.33 11.17 -0.32
CA SER A 204 8.50 11.61 0.44
C SER A 204 8.98 12.96 -0.05
N GLU A 205 9.19 13.92 0.86
CA GLU A 205 9.83 15.19 0.53
C GLU A 205 11.21 14.95 -0.06
N GLY A 206 11.56 15.71 -1.10
CA GLY A 206 12.83 15.54 -1.79
C GLY A 206 12.94 14.34 -2.73
N SER A 207 11.90 13.51 -2.85
CA SER A 207 11.90 12.42 -3.83
C SER A 207 11.97 12.98 -5.26
N ILE A 208 12.86 12.43 -6.07
CA ILE A 208 12.97 12.78 -7.50
C ILE A 208 11.65 12.52 -8.24
N ILE A 209 10.85 11.59 -7.77
CA ILE A 209 9.54 11.23 -8.33
C ILE A 209 8.59 12.43 -8.35
N ASN A 210 8.71 13.34 -7.38
CA ASN A 210 7.88 14.55 -7.30
C ASN A 210 8.19 15.58 -8.40
N LYS A 211 9.31 15.40 -9.11
CA LYS A 211 9.81 16.32 -10.16
C LYS A 211 9.69 15.73 -11.56
N LEU A 212 9.23 14.48 -11.67
CA LEU A 212 9.17 13.73 -12.90
C LEU A 212 7.73 13.45 -13.32
N ASP A 213 7.48 13.40 -14.62
CA ASP A 213 6.22 12.93 -15.16
C ASP A 213 6.10 11.39 -15.08
N LEU A 214 4.88 10.85 -15.29
CA LEU A 214 4.63 9.41 -15.22
C LEU A 214 5.43 8.60 -16.24
N LYS A 215 5.78 9.18 -17.40
CA LYS A 215 6.59 8.51 -18.44
C LYS A 215 8.03 8.40 -17.99
N GLU A 216 8.56 9.47 -17.40
CA GLU A 216 9.91 9.53 -16.85
C GLU A 216 10.06 8.57 -15.66
N ILE A 217 9.10 8.57 -14.74
CA ILE A 217 9.06 7.62 -13.61
C ILE A 217 9.10 6.18 -14.11
N LYS A 218 8.29 5.83 -15.13
CA LYS A 218 8.31 4.50 -15.74
C LYS A 218 9.64 4.13 -16.38
N ARG A 219 10.40 5.10 -16.87
CA ARG A 219 11.73 4.88 -17.50
C ARG A 219 12.82 4.62 -16.47
N ILE A 220 12.80 5.34 -15.35
CA ILE A 220 13.85 5.21 -14.30
C ILE A 220 13.54 4.08 -13.31
N THR A 221 12.29 3.62 -13.22
CA THR A 221 11.93 2.52 -12.32
C THR A 221 12.48 1.20 -12.85
N PRO A 222 13.36 0.51 -12.11
CA PRO A 222 13.88 -0.79 -12.51
C PRO A 222 12.76 -1.82 -12.66
N LYS A 223 12.83 -2.60 -13.75
CA LYS A 223 11.84 -3.66 -14.06
C LYS A 223 12.46 -5.06 -14.03
N LYS A 224 13.76 -5.15 -13.92
CA LYS A 224 14.53 -6.40 -13.95
C LYS A 224 15.61 -6.35 -12.87
N GLU A 225 16.12 -7.52 -12.53
CA GLU A 225 17.25 -7.68 -11.60
C GLU A 225 18.40 -6.73 -11.95
N ILE A 226 18.86 -5.97 -10.96
CA ILE A 226 20.02 -5.09 -11.08
C ILE A 226 21.27 -5.96 -11.03
N LYS A 227 21.99 -6.03 -12.13
CA LYS A 227 23.24 -6.80 -12.20
C LYS A 227 24.39 -5.90 -11.75
N PRO A 228 25.27 -6.36 -10.84
CA PRO A 228 26.51 -5.67 -10.56
C PRO A 228 27.32 -5.51 -11.84
N ARG A 229 27.90 -4.36 -12.07
CA ARG A 229 28.92 -4.20 -13.10
C ARG A 229 30.24 -4.72 -12.53
N SER A 230 30.84 -5.68 -13.21
CA SER A 230 32.23 -6.09 -12.98
C SER A 230 33.19 -5.01 -13.44
#